data_2b9cb924d3746b747d4d6a27eb0554a0
#
_entry.id   2b9cb924d3746b747d4d6a27eb0554a0
#
_cell.length_a   1.000
_cell.length_b   1.000
_cell.length_c   1.000
_cell.angle_alpha   90.00
_cell.angle_beta   90.00
_cell.angle_gamma   90.00
#
_symmetry.space_group_name_H-M   'P 1'
#
loop_
_entity.id
_entity.type
_entity.pdbx_description
1 polymer ?
#
loop_
_entity_poly.entity_id
_entity_poly.type
_entity_poly.pdbx_seq_one_letter_code
_entity_poly.pdbx_strand_id
1 'polypeptide(L)'
;AIRVTGVGHTVRHCYVHSAPHMAIGFQGNNLLFEYNKIANVCQNASDMGAMYTGRNQAEQNNTIRYNYFENVYKDDENRVCAVYLDDGTVGHYVYGNIFNRCGNPTDKGSFGAVHVNGGYNNYFTNNIFINCKQALGNSPWTIEKWKTDLMAADLQNKLTERVDIRSNVYKDAYPQ
;
A
#
# COMPACT_ATOMS: atom_id res chain seq x y z
N ALA A 1 -14.61 -2.90 -5.40
CA ALA A 1 -13.23 -3.27 -5.41
C ALA A 1 -12.92 -4.51 -4.58
N ILE A 2 -11.70 -4.96 -4.59
CA ILE A 2 -11.26 -6.20 -3.95
C ILE A 2 -10.74 -5.86 -2.54
N ARG A 3 -11.11 -6.65 -1.54
CA ARG A 3 -10.48 -6.63 -0.21
C ARG A 3 -9.79 -7.97 0.02
N VAL A 4 -8.51 -7.92 0.41
CA VAL A 4 -7.69 -9.10 0.71
C VAL A 4 -7.21 -8.99 2.15
N THR A 5 -7.48 -10.01 2.97
CA THR A 5 -7.02 -10.05 4.36
C THR A 5 -6.55 -11.46 4.70
N GLY A 6 -5.38 -11.57 5.32
CA GLY A 6 -4.82 -12.86 5.72
C GLY A 6 -3.37 -13.05 5.30
N VAL A 7 -2.98 -14.29 5.05
CA VAL A 7 -1.59 -14.65 4.77
C VAL A 7 -1.50 -15.48 3.49
N GLY A 8 -0.53 -15.15 2.62
CA GLY A 8 -0.18 -15.95 1.45
C GLY A 8 -1.18 -15.91 0.29
N HIS A 9 -2.14 -14.97 0.30
CA HIS A 9 -3.09 -14.84 -0.81
C HIS A 9 -2.44 -14.23 -2.04
N THR A 10 -2.93 -14.65 -3.21
CA THR A 10 -2.50 -14.12 -4.51
C THR A 10 -3.69 -13.56 -5.28
N VAL A 11 -3.52 -12.33 -5.81
CA VAL A 11 -4.42 -11.72 -6.79
C VAL A 11 -3.63 -11.51 -8.07
N ARG A 12 -4.03 -12.17 -9.15
CA ARG A 12 -3.32 -12.09 -10.44
C ARG A 12 -4.24 -12.17 -11.64
N HIS A 13 -3.76 -11.63 -12.76
CA HIS A 13 -4.45 -11.63 -14.06
C HIS A 13 -5.86 -11.03 -14.02
N CYS A 14 -6.09 -10.07 -13.12
CA CYS A 14 -7.34 -9.36 -12.97
C CYS A 14 -7.31 -8.02 -13.70
N TYR A 15 -8.44 -7.62 -14.25
CA TYR A 15 -8.68 -6.25 -14.69
C TYR A 15 -9.67 -5.57 -13.76
N VAL A 16 -9.17 -4.64 -12.95
CA VAL A 16 -9.97 -3.86 -11.99
C VAL A 16 -10.05 -2.43 -12.47
N HIS A 17 -11.25 -1.95 -12.75
CA HIS A 17 -11.41 -0.61 -13.34
C HIS A 17 -12.68 0.10 -12.89
N SER A 18 -12.71 1.41 -13.14
CA SER A 18 -13.88 2.28 -12.95
C SER A 18 -14.48 2.22 -11.54
N ALA A 19 -13.62 2.00 -10.54
CA ALA A 19 -14.04 2.05 -9.14
C ALA A 19 -13.96 3.48 -8.61
N PRO A 20 -15.00 3.99 -7.93
CA PRO A 20 -14.98 5.33 -7.37
C PRO A 20 -13.96 5.50 -6.23
N HIS A 21 -13.61 4.41 -5.59
CA HIS A 21 -12.66 4.31 -4.48
C HIS A 21 -11.47 3.42 -4.87
N MET A 22 -10.72 2.86 -3.91
CA MET A 22 -9.59 1.95 -4.19
C MET A 22 -10.00 0.73 -5.03
N ALA A 23 -9.08 0.23 -5.84
CA ALA A 23 -9.24 -1.03 -6.56
C ALA A 23 -9.03 -2.23 -5.62
N ILE A 24 -7.91 -2.22 -4.90
CA ILE A 24 -7.52 -3.31 -4.00
C ILE A 24 -7.09 -2.74 -2.66
N GLY A 25 -7.84 -3.03 -1.61
CA GLY A 25 -7.42 -2.82 -0.22
C GLY A 25 -6.88 -4.12 0.34
N PHE A 26 -5.73 -4.10 1.02
CA PHE A 26 -5.14 -5.33 1.53
C PHE A 26 -4.59 -5.16 2.94
N GLN A 27 -4.65 -6.24 3.72
CA GLN A 27 -4.08 -6.36 5.06
C GLN A 27 -3.58 -7.79 5.28
N GLY A 28 -2.42 -7.92 5.88
CA GLY A 28 -1.82 -9.21 6.19
C GLY A 28 -0.40 -9.36 5.65
N ASN A 29 0.05 -10.61 5.58
CA ASN A 29 1.45 -10.92 5.31
C ASN A 29 1.61 -11.85 4.11
N ASN A 30 2.73 -11.73 3.40
CA ASN A 30 3.08 -12.60 2.28
C ASN A 30 2.04 -12.60 1.15
N LEU A 31 1.35 -11.48 0.95
CA LEU A 31 0.37 -11.32 -0.12
C LEU A 31 1.10 -11.03 -1.43
N LEU A 32 0.59 -11.56 -2.53
CA LEU A 32 1.14 -11.38 -3.87
C LEU A 32 0.10 -10.78 -4.81
N PHE A 33 0.45 -9.65 -5.42
CA PHE A 33 -0.36 -8.96 -6.43
C PHE A 33 0.47 -8.84 -7.70
N GLU A 34 0.12 -9.61 -8.74
CA GLU A 34 0.92 -9.64 -9.96
C GLU A 34 0.09 -9.75 -11.24
N TYR A 35 0.62 -9.21 -12.33
CA TYR A 35 0.03 -9.27 -13.67
C TYR A 35 -1.41 -8.76 -13.71
N ASN A 36 -1.76 -7.80 -12.85
CA ASN A 36 -3.07 -7.15 -12.87
C ASN A 36 -3.01 -5.88 -13.72
N LYS A 37 -4.13 -5.55 -14.37
CA LYS A 37 -4.38 -4.21 -14.91
C LYS A 37 -5.33 -3.49 -13.97
N ILE A 38 -4.93 -2.29 -13.52
CA ILE A 38 -5.74 -1.42 -12.66
C ILE A 38 -5.88 -0.07 -13.36
N ALA A 39 -7.10 0.35 -13.67
CA ALA A 39 -7.32 1.55 -14.47
C ALA A 39 -8.55 2.37 -14.04
N ASN A 40 -8.44 3.70 -14.14
CA ASN A 40 -9.57 4.61 -13.92
C ASN A 40 -10.26 4.37 -12.57
N VAL A 41 -9.49 4.30 -11.49
CA VAL A 41 -9.99 4.11 -10.13
C VAL A 41 -9.68 5.33 -9.26
N CYS A 42 -10.19 5.39 -8.04
CA CYS A 42 -10.09 6.52 -7.12
C CYS A 42 -10.76 7.80 -7.64
N GLN A 43 -11.78 7.68 -8.49
CA GLN A 43 -12.40 8.83 -9.18
C GLN A 43 -13.10 9.79 -8.22
N ASN A 44 -13.67 9.30 -7.10
CA ASN A 44 -14.40 10.08 -6.11
C ASN A 44 -13.72 10.06 -4.73
N ALA A 45 -12.43 9.74 -4.68
CA ALA A 45 -11.67 9.65 -3.45
C ALA A 45 -10.59 10.73 -3.37
N SER A 46 -10.21 11.08 -2.16
CA SER A 46 -9.01 11.84 -1.82
C SER A 46 -8.24 11.09 -0.75
N ASP A 47 -6.93 11.35 -0.66
CA ASP A 47 -6.04 10.65 0.27
C ASP A 47 -6.13 9.13 0.11
N MET A 48 -5.92 8.66 -1.14
CA MET A 48 -6.25 7.30 -1.53
C MET A 48 -5.24 6.71 -2.53
N GLY A 49 -5.01 5.39 -2.40
CA GLY A 49 -4.29 4.59 -3.40
C GLY A 49 -5.22 3.64 -4.14
N ALA A 50 -4.93 3.38 -5.41
CA ALA A 50 -5.60 2.30 -6.14
C ALA A 50 -5.35 0.95 -5.46
N MET A 51 -4.11 0.71 -5.02
CA MET A 51 -3.78 -0.32 -4.03
C MET A 51 -3.42 0.37 -2.71
N TYR A 52 -4.02 -0.09 -1.62
CA TYR A 52 -3.90 0.57 -0.32
C TYR A 52 -3.69 -0.42 0.82
N THR A 53 -2.71 -0.12 1.68
CA THR A 53 -2.53 -0.72 3.00
C THR A 53 -2.02 0.33 3.98
N GLY A 54 -2.30 0.16 5.28
CA GLY A 54 -1.85 1.11 6.30
C GLY A 54 -2.18 0.67 7.73
N ARG A 55 -1.54 1.37 8.68
CA ARG A 55 -1.85 1.32 10.13
C ARG A 55 -1.49 0.02 10.85
N ASN A 56 -0.66 -0.83 10.26
CA ASN A 56 -0.26 -2.05 10.93
C ASN A 56 1.17 -2.45 10.53
N GLN A 57 2.13 -2.16 11.36
CA GLN A 57 3.55 -2.48 11.14
C GLN A 57 3.86 -3.98 11.26
N ALA A 58 2.93 -4.78 11.78
CA ALA A 58 3.05 -6.23 11.80
C ALA A 58 2.73 -6.88 10.44
N GLU A 59 2.12 -6.12 9.52
CA GLU A 59 1.80 -6.58 8.17
C GLU A 59 2.94 -6.28 7.22
N GLN A 60 3.68 -7.32 6.83
CA GLN A 60 4.92 -7.20 6.07
C GLN A 60 5.01 -8.22 4.94
N ASN A 61 6.07 -8.09 4.15
CA ASN A 61 6.43 -9.02 3.09
C ASN A 61 5.37 -9.18 1.98
N ASN A 62 4.57 -8.12 1.77
CA ASN A 62 3.62 -8.09 0.67
C ASN A 62 4.31 -7.60 -0.60
N THR A 63 4.01 -8.26 -1.72
CA THR A 63 4.65 -8.00 -3.01
C THR A 63 3.65 -7.52 -4.04
N ILE A 64 3.94 -6.37 -4.65
CA ILE A 64 3.21 -5.78 -5.77
C ILE A 64 4.16 -5.74 -6.96
N ARG A 65 3.97 -6.63 -7.94
CA ARG A 65 4.90 -6.74 -9.08
C ARG A 65 4.21 -6.98 -10.41
N TYR A 66 4.85 -6.52 -11.48
CA TYR A 66 4.43 -6.79 -12.86
C TYR A 66 2.98 -6.38 -13.16
N ASN A 67 2.46 -5.38 -12.43
CA ASN A 67 1.13 -4.83 -12.68
C ASN A 67 1.23 -3.62 -13.62
N TYR A 68 0.15 -3.34 -14.32
CA TYR A 68 -0.04 -2.14 -15.12
C TYR A 68 -1.11 -1.25 -14.50
N PHE A 69 -0.70 -0.06 -14.07
CA PHE A 69 -1.58 0.97 -13.54
C PHE A 69 -1.77 2.06 -14.57
N GLU A 70 -3.01 2.46 -14.79
CA GLU A 70 -3.36 3.44 -15.80
C GLU A 70 -4.43 4.43 -15.31
N ASN A 71 -4.18 5.73 -15.51
CA ASN A 71 -5.14 6.79 -15.19
C ASN A 71 -5.62 6.74 -13.73
N VAL A 72 -4.68 6.63 -12.80
CA VAL A 72 -4.95 6.77 -11.36
C VAL A 72 -4.42 8.12 -10.92
N TYR A 73 -5.17 9.16 -11.23
CA TYR A 73 -4.82 10.54 -10.95
C TYR A 73 -6.08 11.41 -10.81
N LYS A 74 -5.90 12.60 -10.27
CA LYS A 74 -6.92 13.67 -10.28
C LYS A 74 -6.23 15.00 -10.58
N ASP A 75 -6.91 15.85 -11.33
CA ASP A 75 -6.41 17.17 -11.74
C ASP A 75 -6.67 18.26 -10.68
N ASP A 76 -7.34 17.92 -9.61
CA ASP A 76 -7.65 18.80 -8.47
C ASP A 76 -6.65 18.62 -7.31
N GLU A 77 -6.94 19.22 -6.16
CA GLU A 77 -6.13 19.11 -4.95
C GLU A 77 -6.26 17.75 -4.24
N ASN A 78 -7.10 16.85 -4.74
CA ASN A 78 -7.26 15.52 -4.17
C ASN A 78 -6.00 14.67 -4.38
N ARG A 79 -5.56 14.07 -3.31
CA ARG A 79 -4.33 13.26 -3.28
C ARG A 79 -4.66 11.82 -3.61
N VAL A 80 -4.27 11.37 -4.80
CA VAL A 80 -4.42 9.97 -5.21
C VAL A 80 -3.12 9.43 -5.81
N CYS A 81 -2.89 8.13 -5.64
CA CYS A 81 -1.73 7.44 -6.20
C CYS A 81 -2.10 6.01 -6.60
N ALA A 82 -1.23 5.34 -7.34
CA ALA A 82 -1.46 3.95 -7.73
C ALA A 82 -1.21 2.99 -6.56
N VAL A 83 -0.13 3.18 -5.81
CA VAL A 83 0.17 2.38 -4.63
C VAL A 83 0.38 3.31 -3.44
N TYR A 84 -0.40 3.10 -2.39
CA TYR A 84 -0.28 3.85 -1.15
C TYR A 84 0.07 2.94 0.01
N LEU A 85 1.28 3.12 0.51
CA LEU A 85 1.79 2.50 1.74
C LEU A 85 1.64 3.53 2.86
N ASP A 86 0.52 3.46 3.55
CA ASP A 86 0.06 4.51 4.48
C ASP A 86 0.40 4.19 5.93
N ASP A 87 0.36 5.23 6.76
CA ASP A 87 0.44 5.17 8.23
C ASP A 87 1.51 4.21 8.77
N GLY A 88 2.76 4.43 8.33
CA GLY A 88 3.91 3.77 8.91
C GLY A 88 4.10 2.31 8.48
N THR A 89 3.53 1.87 7.36
CA THR A 89 3.74 0.50 6.86
C THR A 89 5.21 0.20 6.55
N VAL A 90 5.60 -1.05 6.76
CA VAL A 90 7.01 -1.47 6.64
C VAL A 90 7.15 -2.79 5.88
N GLY A 91 8.28 -2.96 5.21
CA GLY A 91 8.68 -4.28 4.67
C GLY A 91 7.89 -4.75 3.45
N HIS A 92 7.45 -3.87 2.58
CA HIS A 92 6.76 -4.20 1.34
C HIS A 92 7.67 -4.09 0.11
N TYR A 93 7.34 -4.83 -0.95
CA TYR A 93 8.09 -4.87 -2.21
C TYR A 93 7.20 -4.40 -3.36
N VAL A 94 7.63 -3.37 -4.08
CA VAL A 94 6.94 -2.81 -5.25
C VAL A 94 7.94 -2.79 -6.40
N TYR A 95 7.86 -3.74 -7.33
CA TYR A 95 8.84 -3.81 -8.40
C TYR A 95 8.29 -4.33 -9.73
N GLY A 96 8.95 -3.94 -10.81
CA GLY A 96 8.61 -4.40 -12.16
C GLY A 96 7.24 -3.94 -12.65
N ASN A 97 6.62 -2.93 -12.00
CA ASN A 97 5.33 -2.41 -12.40
C ASN A 97 5.48 -1.29 -13.43
N ILE A 98 4.42 -1.07 -14.20
CA ILE A 98 4.30 0.07 -15.10
C ILE A 98 3.20 0.98 -14.56
N PHE A 99 3.54 2.24 -14.36
CA PHE A 99 2.63 3.30 -13.91
C PHE A 99 2.49 4.31 -15.05
N ASN A 100 1.31 4.40 -15.65
CA ASN A 100 1.01 5.34 -16.71
C ASN A 100 -0.06 6.34 -16.26
N ARG A 101 0.31 7.62 -16.16
CA ARG A 101 -0.57 8.69 -15.68
C ARG A 101 -1.13 8.40 -14.29
N CYS A 102 -0.21 8.24 -13.32
CA CYS A 102 -0.54 7.97 -11.92
C CYS A 102 0.04 9.05 -11.01
N GLY A 103 -0.63 9.31 -9.89
CA GLY A 103 -0.25 10.32 -8.92
C GLY A 103 -0.82 11.70 -9.23
N ASN A 104 -0.49 12.71 -8.42
CA ASN A 104 -0.94 14.07 -8.66
C ASN A 104 -0.22 14.69 -9.86
N PRO A 105 -0.94 15.24 -10.83
CA PRO A 105 -0.32 15.86 -12.01
C PRO A 105 0.15 17.30 -11.76
N THR A 106 -0.32 17.95 -10.69
CA THR A 106 -0.01 19.34 -10.36
C THR A 106 1.03 19.49 -9.26
N ASP A 107 1.62 20.68 -9.12
CA ASP A 107 2.58 21.02 -8.04
C ASP A 107 1.93 21.09 -6.65
N LYS A 108 0.62 21.10 -6.59
CA LYS A 108 -0.14 21.22 -5.33
C LYS A 108 -0.27 19.94 -4.53
N GLY A 109 -0.03 18.79 -5.15
CA GLY A 109 -0.10 17.50 -4.49
C GLY A 109 1.27 16.89 -4.21
N SER A 110 1.47 16.32 -3.04
CA SER A 110 2.69 15.62 -2.65
C SER A 110 2.70 14.15 -3.08
N PHE A 111 1.62 13.65 -3.67
CA PHE A 111 1.49 12.24 -4.02
C PHE A 111 2.17 11.94 -5.36
N GLY A 112 3.19 11.07 -5.32
CA GLY A 112 3.73 10.44 -6.50
C GLY A 112 2.83 9.32 -7.02
N ALA A 113 3.24 8.65 -8.07
CA ALA A 113 2.56 7.44 -8.55
C ALA A 113 2.53 6.35 -7.48
N VAL A 114 3.59 6.24 -6.70
CA VAL A 114 3.66 5.50 -5.44
C VAL A 114 3.85 6.49 -4.30
N HIS A 115 3.10 6.36 -3.22
CA HIS A 115 3.23 7.23 -2.05
C HIS A 115 3.44 6.44 -0.77
N VAL A 116 4.35 6.94 0.08
CA VAL A 116 4.65 6.38 1.41
C VAL A 116 4.39 7.44 2.47
N ASN A 117 3.51 7.16 3.42
CA ASN A 117 3.27 8.01 4.58
C ASN A 117 3.89 7.39 5.85
N GLY A 118 5.00 7.96 6.30
CA GLY A 118 5.84 7.30 7.30
C GLY A 118 6.48 6.03 6.71
N GLY A 119 6.67 5.01 7.46
CA GLY A 119 7.15 3.73 6.96
C GLY A 119 8.66 3.67 6.68
N TYR A 120 9.19 2.46 6.67
CA TYR A 120 10.58 2.19 6.37
C TYR A 120 10.74 0.75 5.84
N ASN A 121 11.92 0.42 5.31
CA ASN A 121 12.20 -0.88 4.73
C ASN A 121 11.18 -1.31 3.65
N ASN A 122 10.63 -0.35 2.91
CA ASN A 122 9.85 -0.61 1.71
C ASN A 122 10.78 -0.51 0.50
N TYR A 123 10.67 -1.45 -0.44
CA TYR A 123 11.59 -1.61 -1.55
C TYR A 123 10.90 -1.28 -2.87
N PHE A 124 11.51 -0.37 -3.64
CA PHE A 124 10.99 0.09 -4.94
C PHE A 124 12.08 -0.08 -5.99
N THR A 125 11.93 -1.06 -6.88
CA THR A 125 12.93 -1.33 -7.91
C THR A 125 12.32 -1.67 -9.26
N ASN A 126 13.02 -1.35 -10.36
CA ASN A 126 12.65 -1.75 -11.71
C ASN A 126 11.21 -1.39 -12.12
N ASN A 127 10.66 -0.29 -11.58
CA ASN A 127 9.37 0.21 -12.01
C ASN A 127 9.55 1.23 -13.14
N ILE A 128 8.58 1.27 -14.06
CA ILE A 128 8.53 2.21 -15.17
C ILE A 128 7.42 3.23 -14.91
N PHE A 129 7.75 4.52 -15.01
CA PHE A 129 6.82 5.62 -14.81
C PHE A 129 6.68 6.40 -16.12
N ILE A 130 5.45 6.44 -16.66
CA ILE A 130 5.12 7.09 -17.93
C ILE A 130 4.11 8.20 -17.63
N ASN A 131 4.40 9.41 -18.06
CA ASN A 131 3.53 10.57 -17.85
C ASN A 131 3.10 10.75 -16.38
N CYS A 132 3.93 10.35 -15.45
CA CYS A 132 3.79 10.61 -14.02
C CYS A 132 4.67 11.81 -13.66
N LYS A 133 4.11 12.82 -13.01
CA LYS A 133 4.87 13.99 -12.61
C LYS A 133 5.95 13.64 -11.57
N GLN A 134 5.60 12.76 -10.65
CA GLN A 134 6.49 12.27 -9.60
C GLN A 134 6.35 10.75 -9.47
N ALA A 135 7.47 10.05 -9.51
CA ALA A 135 7.49 8.59 -9.36
C ALA A 135 7.14 8.17 -7.93
N LEU A 136 7.88 8.71 -6.95
CA LEU A 136 7.74 8.39 -5.53
C LEU A 136 7.42 9.66 -4.76
N GLY A 137 6.35 9.64 -4.00
CA GLY A 137 5.99 10.65 -2.99
C GLY A 137 6.27 10.12 -1.59
N ASN A 138 6.65 11.00 -0.68
CA ASN A 138 6.92 10.63 0.70
C ASN A 138 6.41 11.71 1.66
N SER A 139 5.72 11.28 2.71
CA SER A 139 5.32 12.09 3.86
C SER A 139 6.04 11.55 5.10
N PRO A 140 7.25 12.04 5.40
CA PRO A 140 8.06 11.49 6.49
C PRO A 140 7.44 11.79 7.86
N TRP A 141 7.53 10.82 8.75
CA TRP A 141 7.12 11.02 10.13
C TRP A 141 8.26 11.55 11.00
N THR A 142 7.93 12.41 11.95
CA THR A 142 8.87 12.83 12.99
C THR A 142 9.12 11.69 13.99
N ILE A 143 10.19 11.81 14.75
CA ILE A 143 10.52 10.86 15.83
C ILE A 143 9.38 10.80 16.87
N GLU A 144 8.80 11.95 17.18
CA GLU A 144 7.67 12.05 18.11
C GLU A 144 6.45 11.29 17.61
N LYS A 145 6.12 11.45 16.31
CA LYS A 145 5.01 10.72 15.71
C LYS A 145 5.27 9.20 15.73
N TRP A 146 6.47 8.76 15.37
CA TRP A 146 6.84 7.35 15.47
C TRP A 146 6.66 6.80 16.88
N LYS A 147 7.15 7.51 17.89
CA LYS A 147 7.00 7.09 19.30
C LYS A 147 5.53 6.99 19.69
N THR A 148 4.73 8.00 19.35
CA THR A 148 3.30 8.02 19.69
C THR A 148 2.56 6.85 19.03
N ASP A 149 2.77 6.64 17.74
CA ASP A 149 2.04 5.62 16.99
C ASP A 149 2.50 4.20 17.37
N LEU A 150 3.80 3.97 17.60
CA LEU A 150 4.31 2.67 18.05
C LEU A 150 3.86 2.32 19.48
N MET A 151 3.66 3.32 20.34
CA MET A 151 3.18 3.12 21.71
C MET A 151 1.66 3.12 21.82
N ALA A 152 0.93 3.36 20.73
CA ALA A 152 -0.52 3.29 20.73
C ALA A 152 -0.99 1.87 21.12
N ALA A 153 -1.94 1.80 22.04
CA ALA A 153 -2.42 0.52 22.57
C ALA A 153 -2.90 -0.44 21.47
N ASP A 154 -3.56 0.09 20.44
CA ASP A 154 -4.04 -0.72 19.31
C ASP A 154 -2.89 -1.40 18.57
N LEU A 155 -1.78 -0.70 18.30
CA LEU A 155 -0.62 -1.30 17.64
C LEU A 155 0.10 -2.29 18.57
N GLN A 156 0.27 -1.95 19.85
CA GLN A 156 0.88 -2.85 20.83
C GLN A 156 0.09 -4.17 20.95
N ASN A 157 -1.23 -4.10 20.98
CA ASN A 157 -2.09 -5.28 20.97
C ASN A 157 -1.90 -6.10 19.67
N LYS A 158 -1.88 -5.45 18.50
CA LYS A 158 -1.64 -6.14 17.22
C LYS A 158 -0.28 -6.82 17.17
N LEU A 159 0.76 -6.17 17.65
CA LEU A 159 2.11 -6.75 17.71
C LEU A 159 2.17 -7.93 18.69
N THR A 160 1.56 -7.81 19.84
CA THR A 160 1.56 -8.87 20.87
C THR A 160 0.72 -10.07 20.44
N GLU A 161 -0.48 -9.84 19.94
CA GLU A 161 -1.41 -10.92 19.59
C GLU A 161 -1.07 -11.63 18.29
N ARG A 162 -0.51 -10.90 17.31
CA ARG A 162 -0.30 -11.42 15.95
C ARG A 162 1.13 -11.82 15.64
N VAL A 163 2.09 -11.33 16.37
CA VAL A 163 3.53 -11.55 16.11
C VAL A 163 4.24 -12.27 17.26
N ASP A 164 3.72 -12.18 18.46
CA ASP A 164 4.32 -12.91 19.59
C ASP A 164 4.09 -14.42 19.45
N ILE A 165 5.14 -15.14 19.08
CA ILE A 165 5.12 -16.60 18.93
C ILE A 165 4.77 -17.35 20.22
N ARG A 166 4.81 -16.66 21.38
CA ARG A 166 4.40 -17.20 22.67
C ARG A 166 2.89 -17.09 22.90
N SER A 167 2.21 -16.30 22.07
CA SER A 167 0.76 -16.14 22.17
C SER A 167 0.02 -17.44 21.84
N ASN A 168 -1.16 -17.60 22.40
CA ASN A 168 -2.00 -18.78 22.16
C ASN A 168 -2.33 -18.96 20.69
N VAL A 169 -2.52 -17.86 19.94
CA VAL A 169 -2.79 -17.91 18.49
C VAL A 169 -1.69 -18.66 17.73
N TYR A 170 -0.42 -18.42 18.08
CA TYR A 170 0.69 -19.13 17.44
C TYR A 170 0.85 -20.55 17.96
N LYS A 171 0.63 -20.79 19.24
CA LYS A 171 0.68 -22.13 19.82
C LYS A 171 -0.39 -23.06 19.25
N ASP A 172 -1.59 -22.51 19.02
CA ASP A 172 -2.70 -23.27 18.44
C ASP A 172 -2.48 -23.56 16.95
N ALA A 173 -1.89 -22.59 16.22
CA ALA A 173 -1.60 -22.75 14.81
C ALA A 173 -0.37 -23.63 14.51
N TYR A 174 0.60 -23.64 15.41
CA TYR A 174 1.87 -24.37 15.26
C TYR A 174 2.23 -25.12 16.56
N PRO A 175 1.49 -26.17 16.91
CA PRO A 175 1.80 -26.98 18.09
C PRO A 175 3.17 -27.64 17.89
N GLN A 176 4.10 -27.37 18.80
CA GLN A 176 5.43 -27.97 18.85
C GLN A 176 5.41 -29.28 19.61
#